data_3160f9fcf2ce350963688f2ac710589f
#
_entry.id   3160f9fcf2ce350963688f2ac710589f
#
_cell.length_a   1.000
_cell.length_b   1.000
_cell.length_c   1.000
_cell.angle_alpha   90.00
_cell.angle_beta   90.00
_cell.angle_gamma   90.00
#
_symmetry.space_group_name_H-M   'P 1'
#
loop_
_entity.id
_entity.type
_entity.pdbx_description
1 polymer ?
#
loop_
_entity_poly.entity_id
_entity_poly.type
_entity_poly.pdbx_seq_one_letter_code
_entity_poly.pdbx_strand_id
1 'polypeptide(L)'
;MKKQKFIDNISPIFKYGICHRGLHTEEFTENGMNAFLNAKNHNMAIELDVHLTTDDELIVCHDSDLIRTTGKPGIIEEMTSKEIKENYRLRDGEEISTLREVMDRINEEVPIVIELKVWQKNYKALAKRVQKEIANVKDKKNYILISFDPRALTPFKHSGFMRQLLLVAEGKYTALYPLRHLFEAIDIDFHALGKKKVIKYYQKHYVNAWTIQSVEELMAAKDHCDVVTFQNIDPELVKETMSKKR
;
A
#
# COMPACT_ATOMS: atom_id res chain seq x y z
N MET A 1 8.46 23.15 0.11
CA MET A 1 8.78 22.79 1.50
C MET A 1 8.12 21.50 2.01
N LYS A 2 6.79 21.34 1.92
CA LYS A 2 6.13 20.10 2.42
C LYS A 2 6.48 18.86 1.58
N LYS A 3 6.52 18.98 0.24
CA LYS A 3 6.89 17.90 -0.67
C LYS A 3 8.33 17.41 -0.39
N GLN A 4 9.30 18.31 -0.34
CA GLN A 4 10.70 17.95 -0.07
C GLN A 4 10.86 17.27 1.30
N LYS A 5 10.18 17.79 2.33
CA LYS A 5 10.20 17.15 3.65
C LYS A 5 9.67 15.72 3.62
N PHE A 6 8.65 15.42 2.79
CA PHE A 6 8.17 14.04 2.63
C PHE A 6 9.24 13.17 1.97
N ILE A 7 9.81 13.63 0.85
CA ILE A 7 10.85 12.92 0.09
C ILE A 7 12.06 12.60 0.96
N ASP A 8 12.52 13.54 1.80
CA ASP A 8 13.66 13.36 2.69
C ASP A 8 13.43 12.31 3.79
N ASN A 9 12.16 11.94 4.05
CA ASN A 9 11.74 11.01 5.09
C ASN A 9 11.19 9.68 4.56
N ILE A 10 11.40 9.38 3.27
CA ILE A 10 11.10 8.08 2.67
C ILE A 10 12.32 7.50 1.97
N SER A 11 12.30 6.20 1.75
CA SER A 11 13.34 5.50 0.97
C SER A 11 13.40 6.04 -0.46
N PRO A 12 14.60 6.27 -1.03
CA PRO A 12 14.74 6.72 -2.41
C PRO A 12 14.25 5.69 -3.44
N ILE A 13 14.05 4.43 -3.04
CA ILE A 13 13.53 3.37 -3.93
C ILE A 13 12.09 3.69 -4.34
N PHE A 14 11.28 4.34 -3.49
CA PHE A 14 9.89 4.68 -3.83
C PHE A 14 9.77 5.46 -5.15
N LYS A 15 10.77 6.26 -5.51
CA LYS A 15 10.74 7.03 -6.77
C LYS A 15 10.59 6.17 -8.04
N TYR A 16 10.95 4.89 -7.97
CA TYR A 16 10.89 3.98 -9.12
C TYR A 16 9.50 3.43 -9.40
N GLY A 17 8.57 3.58 -8.49
CA GLY A 17 7.23 3.00 -8.53
C GLY A 17 7.01 2.02 -7.39
N ILE A 18 5.74 1.69 -7.16
CA ILE A 18 5.29 0.79 -6.10
C ILE A 18 4.49 -0.34 -6.75
N CYS A 19 4.87 -1.58 -6.51
CA CYS A 19 4.16 -2.76 -7.00
C CYS A 19 2.90 -2.98 -6.16
N HIS A 20 1.71 -2.77 -6.76
CA HIS A 20 0.41 -2.95 -6.12
C HIS A 20 0.20 -4.40 -5.71
N ARG A 21 0.07 -4.67 -4.41
CA ARG A 21 -0.04 -6.02 -3.83
C ARG A 21 1.13 -6.95 -4.21
N GLY A 22 2.34 -6.39 -4.34
CA GLY A 22 3.50 -7.04 -4.90
C GLY A 22 3.54 -7.01 -6.42
N LEU A 23 4.63 -7.51 -7.02
CA LEU A 23 4.73 -7.69 -8.48
C LEU A 23 4.11 -9.05 -8.86
N HIS A 24 2.77 -9.11 -8.74
CA HIS A 24 1.98 -10.29 -9.04
C HIS A 24 1.85 -10.51 -10.55
N THR A 25 1.61 -11.76 -10.94
CA THR A 25 1.50 -12.23 -12.32
C THR A 25 0.39 -13.29 -12.42
N GLU A 26 0.30 -13.99 -13.54
CA GLU A 26 -0.56 -15.18 -13.64
C GLU A 26 -0.06 -16.33 -12.75
N GLU A 27 1.26 -16.39 -12.47
CA GLU A 27 1.90 -17.42 -11.64
C GLU A 27 1.95 -17.06 -10.15
N PHE A 28 2.02 -15.77 -9.82
CA PHE A 28 2.15 -15.27 -8.45
C PHE A 28 0.91 -14.49 -8.05
N THR A 29 0.20 -14.99 -7.05
CA THR A 29 -1.02 -14.35 -6.56
C THR A 29 -0.70 -13.00 -5.90
N GLU A 30 -1.57 -12.00 -6.10
CA GLU A 30 -1.51 -10.73 -5.38
C GLU A 30 -1.45 -10.94 -3.85
N ASN A 31 -0.73 -10.09 -3.14
CA ASN A 31 -0.49 -10.21 -1.70
C ASN A 31 0.17 -11.56 -1.28
N GLY A 32 0.69 -12.34 -2.24
CA GLY A 32 1.46 -13.56 -2.01
C GLY A 32 2.95 -13.27 -1.80
N MET A 33 3.64 -14.16 -1.09
CA MET A 33 5.07 -14.03 -0.81
C MET A 33 5.91 -14.00 -2.10
N ASN A 34 5.55 -14.82 -3.10
CA ASN A 34 6.26 -14.84 -4.37
C ASN A 34 6.11 -13.53 -5.13
N ALA A 35 4.93 -12.87 -5.08
CA ALA A 35 4.75 -11.54 -5.66
C ALA A 35 5.61 -10.47 -4.96
N PHE A 36 5.81 -10.57 -3.65
CA PHE A 36 6.69 -9.67 -2.89
C PHE A 36 8.16 -9.92 -3.21
N LEU A 37 8.58 -11.18 -3.28
CA LEU A 37 9.95 -11.55 -3.68
C LEU A 37 10.24 -11.14 -5.12
N ASN A 38 9.26 -11.24 -6.01
CA ASN A 38 9.40 -10.77 -7.39
C ASN A 38 9.63 -9.25 -7.43
N ALA A 39 8.86 -8.45 -6.68
CA ALA A 39 9.10 -7.01 -6.55
C ALA A 39 10.50 -6.69 -5.97
N LYS A 40 10.91 -7.43 -4.92
CA LYS A 40 12.24 -7.32 -4.33
C LYS A 40 13.36 -7.61 -5.33
N ASN A 41 13.23 -8.66 -6.15
CA ASN A 41 14.22 -9.02 -7.18
C ASN A 41 14.39 -7.92 -8.24
N HIS A 42 13.34 -7.15 -8.50
CA HIS A 42 13.38 -5.96 -9.35
C HIS A 42 13.79 -4.68 -8.61
N ASN A 43 14.16 -4.75 -7.31
CA ASN A 43 14.47 -3.60 -6.48
C ASN A 43 13.37 -2.52 -6.52
N MET A 44 12.12 -2.96 -6.37
CA MET A 44 10.91 -2.12 -6.39
C MET A 44 10.25 -2.09 -5.01
N ALA A 45 9.59 -0.98 -4.68
CA ALA A 45 8.76 -0.87 -3.51
C ALA A 45 7.52 -1.79 -3.62
N ILE A 46 7.06 -2.29 -2.48
CA ILE A 46 5.90 -3.17 -2.35
C ILE A 46 4.76 -2.37 -1.71
N GLU A 47 3.55 -2.52 -2.23
CA GLU A 47 2.33 -2.19 -1.49
C GLU A 47 1.63 -3.49 -1.10
N LEU A 48 1.03 -3.51 0.10
CA LEU A 48 0.28 -4.64 0.63
C LEU A 48 -0.83 -4.19 1.57
N ASP A 49 -1.84 -5.03 1.72
CA ASP A 49 -3.05 -4.81 2.51
C ASP A 49 -3.05 -5.64 3.80
N VAL A 50 -3.42 -5.08 4.94
CA VAL A 50 -3.48 -5.82 6.20
C VAL A 50 -4.86 -5.77 6.86
N HIS A 51 -5.33 -6.94 7.30
CA HIS A 51 -6.52 -7.16 8.09
C HIS A 51 -6.19 -7.69 9.47
N LEU A 52 -7.02 -7.43 10.46
CA LEU A 52 -6.86 -7.89 11.85
C LEU A 52 -7.78 -9.08 12.12
N THR A 53 -7.21 -10.21 12.49
CA THR A 53 -7.93 -11.43 12.90
C THR A 53 -8.49 -11.35 14.31
N THR A 54 -9.28 -12.37 14.70
CA THR A 54 -9.85 -12.49 16.06
C THR A 54 -8.81 -12.73 17.14
N ASP A 55 -7.67 -13.32 16.79
CA ASP A 55 -6.52 -13.58 17.69
C ASP A 55 -5.42 -12.51 17.62
N ASP A 56 -5.77 -11.31 17.13
CA ASP A 56 -4.89 -10.12 17.11
C ASP A 56 -3.66 -10.28 16.21
N GLU A 57 -3.78 -11.06 15.10
CA GLU A 57 -2.73 -11.17 14.08
C GLU A 57 -3.07 -10.34 12.83
N LEU A 58 -2.05 -9.91 12.08
CA LEU A 58 -2.19 -9.14 10.85
C LEU A 58 -2.02 -10.05 9.63
N ILE A 59 -3.13 -10.35 8.96
CA ILE A 59 -3.14 -11.16 7.73
C ILE A 59 -3.04 -10.26 6.50
N VAL A 60 -2.22 -10.68 5.55
CA VAL A 60 -1.98 -9.93 4.30
C VAL A 60 -2.93 -10.42 3.22
N CYS A 61 -3.94 -9.61 2.90
CA CYS A 61 -4.94 -9.86 1.85
C CYS A 61 -5.66 -8.55 1.53
N HIS A 62 -6.19 -8.40 0.31
CA HIS A 62 -6.94 -7.18 -0.03
C HIS A 62 -8.37 -7.20 0.48
N ASP A 63 -9.09 -8.30 0.26
CA ASP A 63 -10.49 -8.41 0.64
C ASP A 63 -10.64 -9.05 2.02
N SER A 64 -11.66 -8.64 2.78
CA SER A 64 -12.05 -9.35 4.01
C SER A 64 -12.52 -10.79 3.70
N ASP A 65 -13.19 -10.99 2.55
CA ASP A 65 -13.60 -12.33 2.09
C ASP A 65 -12.50 -12.96 1.22
N LEU A 66 -12.04 -14.12 1.63
CA LEU A 66 -10.95 -14.87 0.99
C LEU A 66 -11.34 -15.53 -0.35
N ILE A 67 -12.62 -15.51 -0.75
CA ILE A 67 -13.12 -16.27 -1.91
C ILE A 67 -12.39 -15.92 -3.22
N ARG A 68 -12.07 -14.66 -3.44
CA ARG A 68 -11.45 -14.21 -4.71
C ARG A 68 -10.02 -14.73 -4.87
N THR A 69 -9.25 -14.73 -3.81
CA THR A 69 -7.81 -15.10 -3.83
C THR A 69 -7.56 -16.57 -3.53
N THR A 70 -8.52 -17.27 -2.90
CA THR A 70 -8.37 -18.68 -2.49
C THR A 70 -9.37 -19.64 -3.15
N GLY A 71 -10.48 -19.11 -3.69
CA GLY A 71 -11.60 -19.92 -4.19
C GLY A 71 -12.54 -20.43 -3.08
N LYS A 72 -12.26 -20.15 -1.79
CA LYS A 72 -13.02 -20.61 -0.63
C LYS A 72 -13.50 -19.40 0.18
N PRO A 73 -14.81 -19.28 0.50
CA PRO A 73 -15.35 -18.16 1.28
C PRO A 73 -14.86 -18.21 2.73
N GLY A 74 -14.65 -17.03 3.32
CA GLY A 74 -14.28 -16.88 4.73
C GLY A 74 -13.92 -15.44 5.02
N ILE A 75 -14.36 -14.91 6.15
CA ILE A 75 -14.11 -13.52 6.57
C ILE A 75 -12.91 -13.50 7.53
N ILE A 76 -11.84 -12.81 7.15
CA ILE A 76 -10.58 -12.74 7.90
C ILE A 76 -10.83 -12.29 9.34
N GLU A 77 -11.62 -11.24 9.52
CA GLU A 77 -11.90 -10.64 10.84
C GLU A 77 -12.79 -11.50 11.75
N GLU A 78 -13.30 -12.61 11.24
CA GLU A 78 -14.13 -13.57 11.99
C GLU A 78 -13.38 -14.87 12.30
N MET A 79 -12.12 -14.99 11.87
CA MET A 79 -11.27 -16.17 12.04
C MET A 79 -10.01 -15.86 12.81
N THR A 80 -9.39 -16.91 13.37
CA THR A 80 -8.02 -16.85 13.87
C THR A 80 -7.01 -17.00 12.74
N SER A 81 -5.81 -16.48 12.94
CA SER A 81 -4.69 -16.67 11.99
C SER A 81 -4.38 -18.14 11.74
N LYS A 82 -4.51 -18.98 12.78
CA LYS A 82 -4.33 -20.42 12.70
C LYS A 82 -5.36 -21.06 11.78
N GLU A 83 -6.63 -20.75 11.94
CA GLU A 83 -7.71 -21.26 11.08
C GLU A 83 -7.49 -20.87 9.62
N ILE A 84 -7.05 -19.63 9.35
CA ILE A 84 -6.73 -19.17 8.01
C ILE A 84 -5.58 -20.01 7.43
N LYS A 85 -4.47 -20.15 8.14
CA LYS A 85 -3.30 -20.90 7.68
C LYS A 85 -3.57 -22.40 7.49
N GLU A 86 -4.41 -23.02 8.29
CA GLU A 86 -4.76 -24.43 8.16
C GLU A 86 -5.71 -24.70 6.98
N ASN A 87 -6.65 -23.79 6.69
CA ASN A 87 -7.78 -24.07 5.81
C ASN A 87 -7.77 -23.35 4.47
N TYR A 88 -6.90 -22.34 4.26
CA TYR A 88 -6.87 -21.53 3.06
C TYR A 88 -5.47 -21.53 2.43
N ARG A 89 -5.46 -21.51 1.10
CA ARG A 89 -4.26 -21.29 0.29
C ARG A 89 -4.61 -20.30 -0.82
N LEU A 90 -3.66 -19.48 -1.21
CA LEU A 90 -3.77 -18.66 -2.40
C LEU A 90 -3.94 -19.54 -3.64
N ARG A 91 -4.40 -18.97 -4.75
CA ARG A 91 -4.68 -19.74 -5.98
C ARG A 91 -3.48 -20.45 -6.56
N ASP A 92 -2.28 -19.94 -6.32
CA ASP A 92 -1.00 -20.55 -6.68
C ASP A 92 -0.49 -21.59 -5.66
N GLY A 93 -1.27 -21.86 -4.60
CA GLY A 93 -0.94 -22.82 -3.56
C GLY A 93 -0.14 -22.26 -2.39
N GLU A 94 0.26 -20.99 -2.43
CA GLU A 94 0.97 -20.34 -1.31
C GLU A 94 0.10 -20.23 -0.05
N GLU A 95 0.76 -20.16 1.10
CA GLU A 95 0.14 -19.77 2.35
C GLU A 95 -0.19 -18.28 2.35
N ILE A 96 -1.31 -17.90 2.98
CA ILE A 96 -1.59 -16.50 3.25
C ILE A 96 -0.66 -16.03 4.36
N SER A 97 0.15 -15.02 4.06
CA SER A 97 1.18 -14.54 4.98
C SER A 97 0.61 -13.59 6.05
N THR A 98 1.25 -13.57 7.20
CA THR A 98 1.12 -12.46 8.15
C THR A 98 2.05 -11.29 7.75
N LEU A 99 1.75 -10.08 8.23
CA LEU A 99 2.64 -8.93 8.02
C LEU A 99 4.05 -9.19 8.55
N ARG A 100 4.17 -9.89 9.70
CA ARG A 100 5.48 -10.26 10.27
C ARG A 100 6.28 -11.13 9.32
N GLU A 101 5.68 -12.18 8.77
CA GLU A 101 6.36 -13.08 7.83
C GLU A 101 6.84 -12.34 6.58
N VAL A 102 6.03 -11.41 6.04
CA VAL A 102 6.44 -10.57 4.91
C VAL A 102 7.61 -9.67 5.29
N MET A 103 7.53 -8.95 6.42
CA MET A 103 8.60 -8.06 6.89
C MET A 103 9.92 -8.80 7.11
N ASP A 104 9.87 -9.98 7.74
CA ASP A 104 11.05 -10.80 8.01
C ASP A 104 11.68 -11.32 6.70
N ARG A 105 10.84 -11.71 5.73
CA ARG A 105 11.31 -12.23 4.45
C ARG A 105 11.87 -11.14 3.53
N ILE A 106 11.28 -9.96 3.55
CA ILE A 106 11.77 -8.79 2.79
C ILE A 106 13.01 -8.20 3.47
N ASN A 107 13.08 -8.26 4.81
CA ASN A 107 14.24 -7.83 5.62
C ASN A 107 14.71 -6.39 5.31
N GLU A 108 13.76 -5.48 5.03
CA GLU A 108 14.01 -4.06 4.69
C GLU A 108 14.89 -3.83 3.44
N GLU A 109 15.08 -4.85 2.58
CA GLU A 109 15.85 -4.69 1.34
C GLU A 109 15.12 -3.80 0.32
N VAL A 110 13.77 -3.81 0.35
CA VAL A 110 12.94 -2.87 -0.40
C VAL A 110 11.87 -2.28 0.52
N PRO A 111 11.40 -1.05 0.26
CA PRO A 111 10.42 -0.41 1.13
C PRO A 111 9.01 -0.95 0.90
N ILE A 112 8.17 -0.81 1.95
CA ILE A 112 6.81 -1.34 2.00
C ILE A 112 5.80 -0.21 2.28
N VAL A 113 4.75 -0.14 1.48
CA VAL A 113 3.53 0.62 1.76
C VAL A 113 2.52 -0.33 2.38
N ILE A 114 2.02 -0.02 3.57
CA ILE A 114 1.08 -0.85 4.31
C ILE A 114 -0.29 -0.18 4.30
N GLU A 115 -1.28 -0.78 3.63
CA GLU A 115 -2.67 -0.35 3.73
C GLU A 115 -3.36 -0.97 4.94
N LEU A 116 -3.90 -0.13 5.82
CA LEU A 116 -4.72 -0.54 6.95
C LEU A 116 -6.17 -0.70 6.49
N LYS A 117 -6.63 -1.95 6.33
CA LYS A 117 -8.02 -2.30 5.92
C LYS A 117 -8.93 -2.30 7.12
N VAL A 118 -9.72 -1.24 7.28
CA VAL A 118 -10.63 -1.10 8.40
C VAL A 118 -11.92 -1.89 8.14
N TRP A 119 -12.17 -2.88 8.99
CA TRP A 119 -13.42 -3.64 9.04
C TRP A 119 -14.34 -3.06 10.10
N GLN A 120 -15.56 -2.67 9.71
CA GLN A 120 -16.56 -2.08 10.61
C GLN A 120 -15.97 -0.89 11.43
N LYS A 121 -15.56 -1.12 12.67
CA LYS A 121 -15.03 -0.09 13.60
C LYS A 121 -13.71 -0.50 14.26
N ASN A 122 -13.01 -1.50 13.72
CA ASN A 122 -11.77 -2.05 14.30
C ASN A 122 -10.55 -1.13 14.16
N TYR A 123 -10.68 0.08 13.59
CA TYR A 123 -9.57 0.99 13.27
C TYR A 123 -8.58 1.24 14.41
N LYS A 124 -9.05 1.24 15.68
CA LYS A 124 -8.18 1.42 16.86
C LYS A 124 -7.33 0.19 17.14
N ALA A 125 -7.95 -1.00 17.12
CA ALA A 125 -7.26 -2.28 17.36
C ALA A 125 -6.27 -2.55 16.23
N LEU A 126 -6.69 -2.41 14.98
CA LEU A 126 -5.83 -2.55 13.80
C LEU A 126 -4.62 -1.62 13.87
N ALA A 127 -4.82 -0.32 14.10
CA ALA A 127 -3.72 0.64 14.20
C ALA A 127 -2.75 0.30 15.34
N LYS A 128 -3.27 -0.09 16.51
CA LYS A 128 -2.45 -0.50 17.66
C LYS A 128 -1.61 -1.75 17.33
N ARG A 129 -2.20 -2.73 16.65
CA ARG A 129 -1.48 -3.96 16.27
C ARG A 129 -0.40 -3.66 15.23
N VAL A 130 -0.70 -2.82 14.20
CA VAL A 130 0.30 -2.36 13.23
C VAL A 130 1.43 -1.58 13.92
N GLN A 131 1.11 -0.66 14.86
CA GLN A 131 2.15 0.05 15.62
C GLN A 131 3.10 -0.91 16.35
N LYS A 132 2.55 -1.96 16.99
CA LYS A 132 3.35 -3.00 17.66
C LYS A 132 4.24 -3.74 16.67
N GLU A 133 3.70 -4.06 15.47
CA GLU A 133 4.42 -4.79 14.43
C GLU A 133 5.64 -4.04 13.91
N ILE A 134 5.47 -2.74 13.63
CA ILE A 134 6.52 -1.90 13.05
C ILE A 134 7.37 -1.15 14.09
N ALA A 135 7.19 -1.43 15.40
CA ALA A 135 7.87 -0.69 16.47
C ALA A 135 9.40 -0.75 16.38
N ASN A 136 9.93 -1.90 15.96
CA ASN A 136 11.36 -2.23 16.00
C ASN A 136 12.01 -2.28 14.60
N VAL A 137 11.41 -1.66 13.58
CA VAL A 137 12.03 -1.55 12.25
C VAL A 137 13.32 -0.74 12.32
N LYS A 138 14.32 -1.12 11.53
CA LYS A 138 15.65 -0.48 11.52
C LYS A 138 15.57 0.93 10.92
N ASP A 139 14.85 1.09 9.82
CA ASP A 139 14.66 2.39 9.16
C ASP A 139 13.18 2.65 8.82
N LYS A 140 12.58 3.61 9.52
CA LYS A 140 11.20 4.04 9.27
C LYS A 140 10.96 4.60 7.87
N LYS A 141 12.01 5.04 7.17
CA LYS A 141 11.92 5.53 5.80
C LYS A 141 11.48 4.44 4.80
N ASN A 142 11.67 3.18 5.16
CA ASN A 142 11.24 2.05 4.36
C ASN A 142 9.73 1.74 4.49
N TYR A 143 8.98 2.51 5.29
CA TYR A 143 7.56 2.23 5.54
C TYR A 143 6.69 3.47 5.36
N ILE A 144 5.66 3.33 4.54
CA ILE A 144 4.58 4.30 4.38
C ILE A 144 3.28 3.63 4.82
N LEU A 145 2.44 4.35 5.56
CA LEU A 145 1.14 3.85 6.02
C LEU A 145 0.03 4.54 5.23
N ILE A 146 -0.90 3.76 4.70
CA ILE A 146 -2.03 4.26 3.94
C ILE A 146 -3.35 3.68 4.45
N SER A 147 -4.45 4.38 4.28
CA SER A 147 -5.80 3.89 4.56
C SER A 147 -6.85 4.81 3.95
N PHE A 148 -8.00 4.24 3.58
CA PHE A 148 -9.23 5.00 3.30
C PHE A 148 -9.89 5.56 4.57
N ASP A 149 -9.59 4.98 5.74
CA ASP A 149 -10.11 5.47 7.01
C ASP A 149 -9.07 6.36 7.71
N PRO A 150 -9.27 7.68 7.73
CA PRO A 150 -8.33 8.60 8.36
C PRO A 150 -8.10 8.32 9.86
N ARG A 151 -9.07 7.65 10.52
CA ARG A 151 -8.99 7.31 11.95
C ARG A 151 -7.93 6.25 12.21
N ALA A 152 -7.69 5.32 11.26
CA ALA A 152 -6.65 4.30 11.38
C ALA A 152 -5.24 4.91 11.29
N LEU A 153 -5.06 6.02 10.58
CA LEU A 153 -3.77 6.70 10.42
C LEU A 153 -3.47 7.74 11.53
N THR A 154 -4.49 8.18 12.27
CA THR A 154 -4.32 9.22 13.32
C THR A 154 -3.34 8.79 14.42
N PRO A 155 -3.33 7.53 14.93
CA PRO A 155 -2.39 7.10 15.97
C PRO A 155 -0.91 7.18 15.58
N PHE A 156 -0.60 7.22 14.29
CA PHE A 156 0.78 7.31 13.80
C PHE A 156 1.28 8.76 13.66
N LYS A 157 0.47 9.76 14.01
CA LYS A 157 0.92 11.15 14.09
C LYS A 157 2.08 11.26 15.08
N HIS A 158 3.19 11.83 14.64
CA HIS A 158 4.43 11.95 15.43
C HIS A 158 5.20 10.63 15.69
N SER A 159 4.82 9.51 15.05
CA SER A 159 5.55 8.24 15.15
C SER A 159 6.86 8.22 14.36
N GLY A 160 7.02 9.14 13.42
CA GLY A 160 8.12 9.17 12.45
C GLY A 160 7.84 8.42 11.15
N PHE A 161 6.75 7.66 11.07
CA PHE A 161 6.29 7.07 9.81
C PHE A 161 5.54 8.09 8.96
N MET A 162 5.74 8.05 7.64
CA MET A 162 4.97 8.85 6.69
C MET A 162 3.59 8.22 6.45
N ARG A 163 2.56 9.06 6.37
CA ARG A 163 1.17 8.64 6.19
C ARG A 163 0.58 9.31 4.96
N GLN A 164 -0.12 8.53 4.16
CA GLN A 164 -0.87 9.05 3.02
C GLN A 164 -2.36 8.71 3.17
N LEU A 165 -3.22 9.68 2.94
CA LEU A 165 -4.65 9.43 2.90
C LEU A 165 -5.03 8.89 1.52
N LEU A 166 -5.64 7.69 1.47
CA LEU A 166 -6.20 7.13 0.24
C LEU A 166 -7.46 7.89 -0.18
N LEU A 167 -7.52 8.28 -1.44
CA LEU A 167 -8.59 9.08 -2.00
C LEU A 167 -9.04 8.51 -3.35
N VAL A 168 -10.34 8.41 -3.55
CA VAL A 168 -10.94 7.98 -4.82
C VAL A 168 -11.39 9.18 -5.66
N ALA A 169 -11.49 8.98 -6.98
CA ALA A 169 -11.97 10.00 -7.91
C ALA A 169 -13.44 10.35 -7.66
N GLU A 170 -14.25 9.36 -7.29
CA GLU A 170 -15.70 9.47 -7.14
C GLU A 170 -16.20 8.65 -5.94
N GLY A 171 -17.48 8.80 -5.61
CA GLY A 171 -18.13 8.03 -4.54
C GLY A 171 -17.94 8.61 -3.13
N LYS A 172 -18.25 7.79 -2.12
CA LYS A 172 -18.33 8.24 -0.71
C LYS A 172 -17.04 8.82 -0.14
N TYR A 173 -15.90 8.37 -0.62
CA TYR A 173 -14.59 8.81 -0.13
C TYR A 173 -14.12 10.14 -0.72
N THR A 174 -14.79 10.70 -1.73
CA THR A 174 -14.47 12.06 -2.21
C THR A 174 -14.68 13.12 -1.14
N ALA A 175 -15.61 12.87 -0.22
CA ALA A 175 -15.85 13.75 0.95
C ALA A 175 -14.65 13.83 1.90
N LEU A 176 -13.70 12.89 1.84
CA LEU A 176 -12.50 12.89 2.68
C LEU A 176 -11.40 13.82 2.16
N TYR A 177 -11.51 14.33 0.92
CA TYR A 177 -10.48 15.20 0.34
C TYR A 177 -10.11 16.42 1.19
N PRO A 178 -11.01 17.09 1.94
CA PRO A 178 -10.65 18.16 2.88
C PRO A 178 -9.69 17.71 3.97
N LEU A 179 -9.73 16.44 4.39
CA LEU A 179 -8.89 15.89 5.45
C LEU A 179 -7.42 15.67 5.04
N ARG A 180 -7.10 15.75 3.74
CA ARG A 180 -5.74 15.56 3.21
C ARG A 180 -4.66 16.37 3.93
N HIS A 181 -5.04 17.52 4.51
CA HIS A 181 -4.10 18.40 5.22
C HIS A 181 -3.68 17.88 6.61
N LEU A 182 -4.33 16.83 7.09
CA LEU A 182 -4.01 16.15 8.36
C LEU A 182 -2.90 15.11 8.20
N PHE A 183 -2.51 14.82 6.96
CA PHE A 183 -1.52 13.80 6.60
C PHE A 183 -0.35 14.42 5.84
N GLU A 184 0.73 13.66 5.78
CA GLU A 184 1.97 14.12 5.15
C GLU A 184 1.83 14.20 3.61
N ALA A 185 1.03 13.28 3.02
CA ALA A 185 0.77 13.20 1.58
C ALA A 185 -0.63 12.62 1.28
N ILE A 186 -0.93 12.46 0.00
CA ILE A 186 -2.11 11.72 -0.48
C ILE A 186 -1.69 10.61 -1.42
N ASP A 187 -2.50 9.57 -1.43
CA ASP A 187 -2.47 8.49 -2.39
C ASP A 187 -3.83 8.50 -3.13
N ILE A 188 -3.83 8.84 -4.42
CA ILE A 188 -5.06 9.22 -5.10
C ILE A 188 -5.31 8.37 -6.34
N ASP A 189 -6.58 8.02 -6.54
CA ASP A 189 -7.07 7.37 -7.75
C ASP A 189 -6.61 8.14 -9.01
N PHE A 190 -6.03 7.41 -9.95
CA PHE A 190 -5.54 7.92 -11.23
C PHE A 190 -6.54 8.84 -11.94
N HIS A 191 -7.82 8.47 -11.96
CA HIS A 191 -8.89 9.27 -12.62
C HIS A 191 -9.12 10.65 -11.97
N ALA A 192 -8.54 10.88 -10.80
CA ALA A 192 -8.62 12.19 -10.13
C ALA A 192 -7.42 13.10 -10.42
N LEU A 193 -6.32 12.62 -11.01
CA LEU A 193 -5.09 13.40 -11.22
C LEU A 193 -5.32 14.69 -12.00
N GLY A 194 -6.17 14.69 -13.02
CA GLY A 194 -6.51 15.85 -13.85
C GLY A 194 -7.40 16.89 -13.18
N LYS A 195 -7.94 16.63 -11.96
CA LYS A 195 -8.80 17.58 -11.27
C LYS A 195 -7.99 18.78 -10.78
N LYS A 196 -8.46 20.02 -11.07
CA LYS A 196 -7.76 21.29 -10.70
C LYS A 196 -7.27 21.35 -9.26
N LYS A 197 -8.06 20.83 -8.31
CA LYS A 197 -7.69 20.77 -6.87
C LYS A 197 -6.51 19.85 -6.61
N VAL A 198 -6.37 18.74 -7.35
CA VAL A 198 -5.26 17.77 -7.22
C VAL A 198 -4.00 18.36 -7.84
N ILE A 199 -4.09 18.94 -9.04
CA ILE A 199 -2.98 19.64 -9.70
C ILE A 199 -2.41 20.73 -8.77
N LYS A 200 -3.27 21.56 -8.17
CA LYS A 200 -2.84 22.60 -7.23
C LYS A 200 -2.20 22.03 -5.97
N TYR A 201 -2.65 20.86 -5.49
CA TYR A 201 -2.07 20.18 -4.32
C TYR A 201 -0.70 19.63 -4.67
N TYR A 202 -0.54 18.97 -5.81
CA TYR A 202 0.71 18.37 -6.31
C TYR A 202 1.86 19.37 -6.39
N GLN A 203 1.60 20.64 -6.71
CA GLN A 203 2.64 21.68 -6.75
C GLN A 203 3.42 21.85 -5.44
N LYS A 204 2.82 21.52 -4.29
CA LYS A 204 3.37 21.78 -2.95
C LYS A 204 3.50 20.54 -2.08
N HIS A 205 2.86 19.44 -2.44
CA HIS A 205 2.75 18.22 -1.64
C HIS A 205 3.09 16.99 -2.48
N TYR A 206 3.54 15.95 -1.79
CA TYR A 206 3.77 14.65 -2.42
C TYR A 206 2.45 13.97 -2.76
N VAL A 207 2.41 13.34 -3.92
CA VAL A 207 1.23 12.63 -4.45
C VAL A 207 1.67 11.30 -5.02
N ASN A 208 1.13 10.21 -4.50
CA ASN A 208 1.10 8.91 -5.14
C ASN A 208 -0.17 8.77 -5.98
N ALA A 209 -0.11 8.07 -7.08
CA ALA A 209 -1.28 7.76 -7.92
C ALA A 209 -1.47 6.26 -8.06
N TRP A 210 -2.70 5.76 -7.87
CA TRP A 210 -3.08 4.35 -7.97
C TRP A 210 -4.41 4.18 -8.72
N THR A 211 -4.69 3.05 -9.29
CA THR A 211 -3.74 2.00 -9.70
C THR A 211 -3.49 2.17 -11.18
N ILE A 212 -2.23 2.28 -11.56
CA ILE A 212 -1.83 2.41 -12.97
C ILE A 212 -1.73 1.00 -13.56
N GLN A 213 -2.45 0.73 -14.64
CA GLN A 213 -2.62 -0.62 -15.20
C GLN A 213 -2.19 -0.75 -16.66
N SER A 214 -1.84 0.36 -17.31
CA SER A 214 -1.35 0.35 -18.70
C SER A 214 -0.23 1.37 -18.91
N VAL A 215 0.49 1.21 -20.00
CA VAL A 215 1.56 2.15 -20.42
C VAL A 215 0.97 3.53 -20.71
N GLU A 216 -0.23 3.59 -21.30
CA GLU A 216 -0.94 4.82 -21.59
C GLU A 216 -1.26 5.59 -20.32
N GLU A 217 -1.76 4.90 -19.28
CA GLU A 217 -2.03 5.49 -17.96
C GLU A 217 -0.74 5.96 -17.29
N LEU A 218 0.34 5.18 -17.36
CA LEU A 218 1.66 5.56 -16.85
C LEU A 218 2.16 6.85 -17.49
N MET A 219 2.07 6.95 -18.82
CA MET A 219 2.49 8.15 -19.56
C MET A 219 1.61 9.36 -19.25
N ALA A 220 0.31 9.17 -18.99
CA ALA A 220 -0.60 10.24 -18.60
C ALA A 220 -0.37 10.66 -17.11
N ALA A 221 0.01 9.74 -16.23
CA ALA A 221 0.19 10.02 -14.80
C ALA A 221 1.53 10.66 -14.46
N LYS A 222 2.62 10.29 -15.16
CA LYS A 222 4.01 10.59 -14.78
C LYS A 222 4.28 12.06 -14.45
N ASP A 223 3.64 13.01 -15.12
CA ASP A 223 3.86 14.45 -14.92
C ASP A 223 2.92 15.08 -13.89
N HIS A 224 2.00 14.29 -13.29
CA HIS A 224 0.94 14.77 -12.40
C HIS A 224 0.98 14.15 -10.97
N CYS A 225 1.91 13.25 -10.70
CA CYS A 225 2.14 12.65 -9.38
C CYS A 225 3.64 12.55 -9.09
N ASP A 226 4.08 12.16 -7.92
CA ASP A 226 5.49 11.93 -7.59
C ASP A 226 5.90 10.49 -7.82
N VAL A 227 4.99 9.57 -7.56
CA VAL A 227 5.17 8.13 -7.73
C VAL A 227 3.85 7.50 -8.20
N VAL A 228 3.93 6.32 -8.75
CA VAL A 228 2.78 5.50 -9.15
C VAL A 228 2.79 4.17 -8.40
N THR A 229 1.61 3.74 -7.96
CA THR A 229 1.34 2.36 -7.59
C THR A 229 0.74 1.67 -8.80
N PHE A 230 1.37 0.60 -9.28
CA PHE A 230 1.07 -0.01 -10.57
C PHE A 230 0.95 -1.53 -10.52
N GLN A 231 0.29 -2.09 -11.53
CA GLN A 231 0.21 -3.52 -11.82
C GLN A 231 0.11 -3.75 -13.33
N ASN A 232 0.37 -4.96 -13.80
CA ASN A 232 0.23 -5.36 -15.22
C ASN A 232 1.11 -4.57 -16.22
N ILE A 233 2.18 -3.96 -15.74
CA ILE A 233 3.15 -3.21 -16.56
C ILE A 233 4.54 -3.75 -16.24
N ASP A 234 5.41 -3.80 -17.25
CA ASP A 234 6.82 -4.16 -17.04
C ASP A 234 7.47 -3.23 -16.00
N PRO A 235 8.00 -3.76 -14.89
CA PRO A 235 8.59 -2.98 -13.82
C PRO A 235 9.80 -2.15 -14.29
N GLU A 236 10.58 -2.62 -15.24
CA GLU A 236 11.73 -1.88 -15.75
C GLU A 236 11.28 -0.66 -16.58
N LEU A 237 10.19 -0.78 -17.34
CA LEU A 237 9.58 0.35 -18.04
C LEU A 237 9.05 1.41 -17.07
N VAL A 238 8.38 0.99 -15.97
CA VAL A 238 7.91 1.91 -14.92
C VAL A 238 9.09 2.63 -14.28
N LYS A 239 10.13 1.89 -13.89
CA LYS A 239 11.36 2.42 -13.29
C LYS A 239 12.05 3.44 -14.19
N GLU A 240 12.22 3.11 -15.46
CA GLU A 240 12.82 4.00 -16.44
C GLU A 240 11.99 5.29 -16.61
N THR A 241 10.67 5.15 -16.76
CA THR A 241 9.75 6.28 -16.96
C THR A 241 9.74 7.21 -15.76
N MET A 242 9.66 6.66 -14.55
CA MET A 242 9.61 7.44 -13.31
C MET A 242 10.96 8.04 -12.94
N SER A 243 12.07 7.41 -13.31
CA SER A 243 13.43 7.95 -13.08
C SER A 243 13.77 9.17 -13.95
N LYS A 244 13.20 9.28 -15.13
CA LYS A 244 13.41 10.40 -16.08
C LYS A 244 12.57 11.64 -15.74
N LYS A 245 11.83 11.60 -14.66
CA LYS A 245 11.05 12.74 -14.16
C LYS A 245 11.96 13.89 -13.78
N ARG A 246 11.70 15.07 -14.34
CA ARG A 246 12.42 16.33 -14.05
C ARG A 246 11.85 17.03 -12.82
#